data_a4af42e1675ebbeadd50125c3289557d
#
_entry.id   a4af42e1675ebbeadd50125c3289557d
#
_cell.length_a   1.000
_cell.length_b   1.000
_cell.length_c   1.000
_cell.angle_alpha   90.00
_cell.angle_beta   90.00
_cell.angle_gamma   90.00
#
_symmetry.space_group_name_H-M   'P 1'
#
loop_
_entity.id
_entity.type
_entity.pdbx_description
1 polymer ?
#
loop_
_entity_poly.entity_id
_entity_poly.type
_entity_poly.pdbx_seq_one_letter_code
_entity_poly.pdbx_strand_id
1 'polypeptide(L)'
;SIGLNSIPNDSDSVCTIIPRNQGNAWNTINVGDTMADFKLFDINGDSVILSQILNSGKRVLMVAGSYTCPIFRDHMTDLNAVSSQFGNDIECFVVYGVEAHPTGSPMPYSGNINPTNPPYNQPLTYGERKSILQDLYNGVNGPPSGSYIPVTVNVPIYIDGPCNEWWQYYNGPNNAYLIDTNGILFAYHSWFNNANPPNSQPTNIWC
;
A
#
# COMPACT_ATOMS: atom_id res chain seq x y z
N SER A 1 -17.81 4.95 5.61
CA SER A 1 -16.35 5.14 5.57
C SER A 1 -15.67 3.92 6.15
N ILE A 2 -14.50 3.64 5.65
CA ILE A 2 -13.63 2.57 6.12
C ILE A 2 -12.57 3.21 7.02
N GLY A 3 -12.05 2.46 8.03
CA GLY A 3 -10.88 2.87 8.79
C GLY A 3 -11.16 3.34 10.21
N LEU A 4 -10.28 4.17 10.72
CA LEU A 4 -10.04 4.35 12.13
C LEU A 4 -10.64 5.66 12.66
N ASN A 5 -11.33 5.58 13.81
CA ASN A 5 -11.79 6.79 14.52
C ASN A 5 -10.64 7.45 15.30
N SER A 6 -9.71 6.64 15.80
CA SER A 6 -8.52 7.06 16.56
C SER A 6 -7.34 6.16 16.22
N ILE A 7 -6.15 6.57 16.60
CA ILE A 7 -4.94 5.74 16.48
C ILE A 7 -5.13 4.48 17.32
N PRO A 8 -4.93 3.28 16.75
CA PRO A 8 -4.91 2.04 17.53
C PRO A 8 -3.76 2.02 18.55
N ASN A 9 -3.93 1.27 19.64
CA ASN A 9 -2.83 1.03 20.56
C ASN A 9 -1.83 0.04 19.94
N ASP A 10 -0.57 0.16 20.30
CA ASP A 10 0.46 -0.76 19.82
C ASP A 10 0.20 -2.22 20.22
N SER A 11 -0.55 -2.43 21.30
CA SER A 11 -0.96 -3.76 21.78
C SER A 11 -2.20 -4.33 21.09
N ASP A 12 -2.89 -3.55 20.27
CA ASP A 12 -4.10 -4.02 19.58
C ASP A 12 -3.74 -5.15 18.61
N SER A 13 -4.43 -6.28 18.77
CA SER A 13 -4.15 -7.48 17.98
C SER A 13 -4.59 -7.30 16.54
N VAL A 14 -3.75 -7.74 15.61
CA VAL A 14 -4.11 -7.80 14.19
C VAL A 14 -5.09 -8.96 13.96
N CYS A 15 -6.20 -8.66 13.30
CA CYS A 15 -7.21 -9.64 12.95
C CYS A 15 -6.68 -10.68 11.97
N THR A 16 -7.28 -11.87 12.00
CA THR A 16 -6.90 -12.97 11.11
C THR A 16 -6.99 -12.55 9.64
N ILE A 17 -5.89 -12.76 8.91
CA ILE A 17 -5.83 -12.51 7.47
C ILE A 17 -6.41 -13.71 6.74
N ILE A 18 -7.38 -13.45 5.87
CA ILE A 18 -7.99 -14.48 5.03
C ILE A 18 -7.22 -14.53 3.71
N PRO A 19 -6.55 -15.64 3.38
CA PRO A 19 -5.81 -15.77 2.13
C PRO A 19 -6.69 -15.57 0.90
N ARG A 20 -6.17 -14.88 -0.11
CA ARG A 20 -6.90 -14.50 -1.34
C ARG A 20 -7.40 -15.69 -2.17
N ASN A 21 -6.74 -16.82 -2.11
CA ASN A 21 -7.02 -18.01 -2.94
C ASN A 21 -8.09 -18.94 -2.37
N GLN A 22 -8.80 -18.55 -1.31
CA GLN A 22 -9.84 -19.41 -0.70
C GLN A 22 -11.27 -19.08 -1.14
N GLY A 23 -11.46 -18.57 -2.34
CA GLY A 23 -12.80 -18.37 -2.91
C GLY A 23 -13.63 -17.24 -2.28
N ASN A 24 -13.03 -16.43 -1.44
CA ASN A 24 -13.71 -15.28 -0.88
C ASN A 24 -13.88 -14.20 -1.97
N ALA A 25 -15.10 -13.74 -2.14
CA ALA A 25 -15.39 -12.61 -3.01
C ALA A 25 -14.79 -11.36 -2.38
N TRP A 26 -13.64 -10.95 -2.88
CA TRP A 26 -13.09 -9.64 -2.61
C TRP A 26 -13.96 -8.59 -3.33
N ASN A 27 -14.13 -7.44 -2.72
CA ASN A 27 -14.79 -6.35 -3.41
C ASN A 27 -14.08 -6.10 -4.74
N THR A 28 -14.83 -6.19 -5.81
CA THR A 28 -14.31 -5.89 -7.14
C THR A 28 -14.48 -4.39 -7.33
N ILE A 29 -13.39 -3.65 -7.24
CA ILE A 29 -13.37 -2.23 -7.53
C ILE A 29 -13.08 -2.07 -9.03
N ASN A 30 -13.93 -1.33 -9.72
CA ASN A 30 -13.82 -1.08 -11.15
C ASN A 30 -13.59 0.41 -11.43
N VAL A 31 -12.96 0.71 -12.55
CA VAL A 31 -12.91 2.08 -13.07
C VAL A 31 -14.33 2.58 -13.26
N GLY A 32 -14.63 3.76 -12.73
CA GLY A 32 -15.95 4.36 -12.68
C GLY A 32 -16.67 4.22 -11.34
N ASP A 33 -16.18 3.37 -10.43
CA ASP A 33 -16.77 3.24 -9.11
C ASP A 33 -16.44 4.45 -8.22
N THR A 34 -17.38 4.83 -7.37
CA THR A 34 -17.14 5.78 -6.30
C THR A 34 -16.37 5.09 -5.17
N MET A 35 -15.23 5.66 -4.81
CA MET A 35 -14.35 5.07 -3.80
C MET A 35 -14.89 5.29 -2.39
N ALA A 36 -14.77 4.28 -1.55
CA ALA A 36 -15.15 4.40 -0.15
C ALA A 36 -14.23 5.39 0.57
N ASP A 37 -14.81 6.32 1.33
CA ASP A 37 -14.03 7.20 2.20
C ASP A 37 -13.36 6.42 3.32
N PHE A 38 -12.16 6.84 3.72
CA PHE A 38 -11.41 6.23 4.79
C PHE A 38 -10.66 7.26 5.63
N LYS A 39 -10.32 6.87 6.84
CA LYS A 39 -9.40 7.56 7.72
C LYS A 39 -8.31 6.60 8.21
N LEU A 40 -7.06 6.96 7.99
CA LEU A 40 -5.89 6.20 8.42
C LEU A 40 -4.90 7.13 9.12
N PHE A 41 -3.92 6.54 9.80
CA PHE A 41 -2.86 7.28 10.50
C PHE A 41 -1.49 6.80 10.03
N ASP A 42 -0.53 7.70 10.01
CA ASP A 42 0.88 7.37 9.79
C ASP A 42 1.54 6.89 11.10
N ILE A 43 2.83 6.61 11.03
CA ILE A 43 3.61 6.15 12.18
C ILE A 43 3.73 7.19 13.29
N ASN A 44 3.60 8.47 12.98
CA ASN A 44 3.69 9.61 13.91
C ASN A 44 2.33 9.98 14.50
N GLY A 45 1.25 9.49 13.91
CA GLY A 45 -0.12 9.79 14.32
C GLY A 45 -0.82 10.86 13.50
N ASP A 46 -0.18 11.34 12.45
CA ASP A 46 -0.84 12.22 11.49
C ASP A 46 -1.85 11.43 10.66
N SER A 47 -3.01 12.05 10.39
CA SER A 47 -4.10 11.34 9.74
C SER A 47 -4.31 11.77 8.29
N VAL A 48 -4.77 10.83 7.46
CA VAL A 48 -5.30 11.08 6.13
C VAL A 48 -6.79 10.71 6.10
N ILE A 49 -7.57 11.54 5.41
CA ILE A 49 -9.00 11.27 5.13
C ILE A 49 -9.21 11.55 3.64
N LEU A 50 -9.67 10.55 2.89
CA LEU A 50 -9.83 10.65 1.44
C LEU A 50 -10.70 11.84 1.06
N SER A 51 -11.87 11.98 1.66
CA SER A 51 -12.79 13.08 1.37
C SER A 51 -12.18 14.47 1.65
N GLN A 52 -11.28 14.61 2.62
CA GLN A 52 -10.61 15.88 2.88
C GLN A 52 -9.64 16.26 1.76
N ILE A 53 -8.89 15.29 1.23
CA ILE A 53 -7.99 15.52 0.09
C ILE A 53 -8.83 15.93 -1.12
N LEU A 54 -9.88 15.19 -1.44
CA LEU A 54 -10.73 15.49 -2.59
C LEU A 54 -11.38 16.88 -2.48
N ASN A 55 -11.82 17.27 -1.28
CA ASN A 55 -12.37 18.62 -1.01
C ASN A 55 -11.32 19.73 -1.17
N SER A 56 -10.03 19.44 -1.11
CA SER A 56 -8.97 20.41 -1.42
C SER A 56 -8.75 20.60 -2.93
N GLY A 57 -9.46 19.84 -3.76
CA GLY A 57 -9.36 19.90 -5.22
C GLY A 57 -8.24 19.06 -5.81
N LYS A 58 -7.53 18.27 -5.02
CA LYS A 58 -6.49 17.35 -5.51
C LYS A 58 -7.06 15.99 -5.87
N ARG A 59 -6.48 15.39 -6.89
CA ARG A 59 -6.64 13.96 -7.18
C ARG A 59 -5.80 13.15 -6.18
N VAL A 60 -6.06 11.85 -6.11
CA VAL A 60 -5.33 10.96 -5.22
C VAL A 60 -4.70 9.83 -6.00
N LEU A 61 -3.40 9.63 -5.83
CA LEU A 61 -2.70 8.41 -6.20
C LEU A 61 -2.34 7.67 -4.91
N MET A 62 -3.00 6.57 -4.62
CA MET A 62 -2.64 5.70 -3.52
C MET A 62 -2.15 4.34 -4.00
N VAL A 63 -1.11 3.84 -3.37
CA VAL A 63 -0.49 2.55 -3.67
C VAL A 63 -0.55 1.68 -2.43
N ALA A 64 -1.05 0.45 -2.59
CA ALA A 64 -1.01 -0.54 -1.52
C ALA A 64 0.42 -1.01 -1.27
N GLY A 65 0.90 -0.92 -0.05
CA GLY A 65 2.27 -1.23 0.35
C GLY A 65 2.40 -2.50 1.18
N SER A 66 3.50 -3.22 0.95
CA SER A 66 3.93 -4.34 1.76
C SER A 66 5.46 -4.41 1.74
N TYR A 67 6.08 -4.44 2.92
CA TYR A 67 7.54 -4.49 2.99
C TYR A 67 8.11 -5.77 2.38
N THR A 68 7.44 -6.90 2.58
CA THR A 68 7.87 -8.18 2.02
C THR A 68 7.58 -8.34 0.53
N CYS A 69 6.89 -7.38 -0.12
CA CYS A 69 6.69 -7.40 -1.55
C CYS A 69 7.90 -6.78 -2.28
N PRO A 70 8.70 -7.56 -3.02
CA PRO A 70 9.87 -7.02 -3.72
C PRO A 70 9.47 -5.99 -4.78
N ILE A 71 8.37 -6.21 -5.48
CA ILE A 71 7.87 -5.32 -6.52
C ILE A 71 7.47 -3.97 -5.93
N PHE A 72 6.80 -3.95 -4.78
CA PHE A 72 6.49 -2.70 -4.10
C PHE A 72 7.75 -1.91 -3.77
N ARG A 73 8.79 -2.57 -3.25
CA ARG A 73 10.05 -1.90 -2.92
C ARG A 73 10.77 -1.37 -4.17
N ASP A 74 10.79 -2.15 -5.24
CA ASP A 74 11.43 -1.75 -6.50
C ASP A 74 10.78 -0.51 -7.13
N HIS A 75 9.47 -0.32 -6.92
CA HIS A 75 8.71 0.78 -7.49
C HIS A 75 8.56 2.02 -6.57
N MET A 76 9.15 2.02 -5.39
CA MET A 76 9.13 3.19 -4.49
C MET A 76 9.81 4.41 -5.13
N THR A 77 10.87 4.21 -5.88
CA THR A 77 11.55 5.28 -6.61
C THR A 77 10.62 5.92 -7.65
N ASP A 78 9.83 5.11 -8.33
CA ASP A 78 8.85 5.59 -9.31
C ASP A 78 7.76 6.43 -8.64
N LEU A 79 7.26 5.99 -7.48
CA LEU A 79 6.26 6.73 -6.73
C LEU A 79 6.79 8.08 -6.23
N ASN A 80 8.04 8.10 -5.75
CA ASN A 80 8.72 9.33 -5.36
C ASN A 80 8.85 10.30 -6.54
N ALA A 81 9.19 9.80 -7.73
CA ALA A 81 9.30 10.62 -8.95
C ALA A 81 7.95 11.21 -9.35
N VAL A 82 6.89 10.40 -9.33
CA VAL A 82 5.52 10.85 -9.62
C VAL A 82 5.08 11.92 -8.63
N SER A 83 5.29 11.68 -7.34
CA SER A 83 4.94 12.64 -6.29
C SER A 83 5.71 13.98 -6.47
N SER A 84 6.98 13.92 -6.81
CA SER A 84 7.80 15.11 -7.07
C SER A 84 7.31 15.89 -8.30
N GLN A 85 6.90 15.18 -9.34
CA GLN A 85 6.49 15.80 -10.61
C GLN A 85 5.07 16.37 -10.54
N PHE A 86 4.15 15.71 -9.87
CA PHE A 86 2.72 16.02 -9.91
C PHE A 86 2.12 16.41 -8.55
N GLY A 87 2.93 16.58 -7.49
CA GLY A 87 2.46 16.80 -6.12
C GLY A 87 1.62 18.08 -5.91
N ASN A 88 1.64 19.02 -6.86
CA ASN A 88 0.73 20.15 -6.83
C ASN A 88 -0.72 19.77 -7.14
N ASP A 89 -0.94 18.80 -8.02
CA ASP A 89 -2.24 18.39 -8.55
C ASP A 89 -2.74 17.06 -7.99
N ILE A 90 -1.80 16.23 -7.51
CA ILE A 90 -2.07 14.88 -7.04
C ILE A 90 -1.47 14.67 -5.65
N GLU A 91 -2.28 14.23 -4.72
CA GLU A 91 -1.79 13.74 -3.44
C GLU A 91 -1.36 12.28 -3.59
N CYS A 92 -0.07 12.01 -3.35
CA CYS A 92 0.52 10.68 -3.51
C CYS A 92 0.87 10.10 -2.13
N PHE A 93 0.44 8.87 -1.85
CA PHE A 93 0.80 8.18 -0.61
C PHE A 93 0.70 6.66 -0.75
N VAL A 94 1.26 5.97 0.23
CA VAL A 94 1.17 4.52 0.38
C VAL A 94 0.19 4.19 1.50
N VAL A 95 -0.58 3.13 1.34
CA VAL A 95 -1.29 2.48 2.45
C VAL A 95 -0.63 1.14 2.74
N TYR A 96 -0.05 1.03 3.93
CA TYR A 96 0.67 -0.13 4.40
C TYR A 96 -0.22 -0.99 5.30
N GLY A 97 -0.29 -2.27 5.04
CA GLY A 97 -1.18 -3.16 5.79
C GLY A 97 -0.62 -4.58 5.94
N VAL A 98 -1.07 -5.47 5.10
CA VAL A 98 -0.77 -6.90 5.16
C VAL A 98 0.53 -7.21 4.44
N GLU A 99 1.40 -8.03 5.07
CA GLU A 99 2.60 -8.51 4.41
C GLU A 99 2.29 -9.55 3.33
N ALA A 100 2.81 -9.31 2.13
CA ALA A 100 2.50 -10.14 0.95
C ALA A 100 3.21 -11.50 0.99
N HIS A 101 4.48 -11.51 1.39
CA HIS A 101 5.37 -12.67 1.39
C HIS A 101 6.07 -12.84 2.73
N PRO A 102 5.31 -13.03 3.83
CA PRO A 102 5.90 -13.26 5.15
C PRO A 102 6.62 -14.61 5.19
N THR A 103 7.49 -14.81 6.17
CA THR A 103 8.17 -16.08 6.39
C THR A 103 7.24 -17.20 6.78
N GLY A 104 6.15 -16.87 7.49
CA GLY A 104 5.17 -17.81 8.01
C GLY A 104 3.78 -17.65 7.40
N SER A 105 2.84 -18.41 7.93
CA SER A 105 1.41 -18.33 7.58
C SER A 105 0.70 -17.30 8.49
N PRO A 106 -0.34 -16.61 8.01
CA PRO A 106 -0.92 -16.72 6.68
C PRO A 106 -0.13 -15.96 5.61
N MET A 107 -0.02 -16.54 4.44
CA MET A 107 0.58 -15.93 3.26
C MET A 107 -0.54 -15.58 2.27
N PRO A 108 -0.95 -14.32 2.16
CA PRO A 108 -2.13 -13.94 1.40
C PRO A 108 -1.93 -14.04 -0.11
N TYR A 109 -0.69 -14.01 -0.58
CA TYR A 109 -0.35 -14.13 -1.98
C TYR A 109 0.56 -15.32 -2.21
N SER A 110 0.34 -16.04 -3.32
CA SER A 110 1.17 -17.18 -3.69
C SER A 110 2.59 -16.76 -4.06
N GLY A 111 3.53 -17.63 -3.76
CA GLY A 111 4.93 -17.42 -4.10
C GLY A 111 5.81 -17.41 -2.86
N ASN A 112 6.65 -18.42 -2.80
CA ASN A 112 7.58 -18.62 -1.70
C ASN A 112 8.84 -17.79 -1.94
N ILE A 113 8.66 -16.47 -1.98
CA ILE A 113 9.77 -15.55 -2.09
C ILE A 113 9.98 -15.03 -0.68
N ASN A 114 11.05 -15.44 -0.04
CA ASN A 114 11.47 -14.79 1.20
C ASN A 114 12.42 -13.64 0.86
N PRO A 115 11.91 -12.43 0.72
CA PRO A 115 12.62 -11.36 0.04
C PRO A 115 13.35 -10.41 0.99
N THR A 116 13.30 -10.65 2.29
CA THR A 116 13.84 -9.71 3.27
C THR A 116 14.89 -10.36 4.17
N ASN A 117 15.87 -9.57 4.58
CA ASN A 117 16.85 -9.93 5.60
C ASN A 117 16.96 -8.79 6.62
N PRO A 118 16.49 -8.96 7.87
CA PRO A 118 15.89 -10.19 8.41
C PRO A 118 14.54 -10.52 7.77
N PRO A 119 14.12 -11.80 7.83
CA PRO A 119 12.79 -12.19 7.36
C PRO A 119 11.70 -11.70 8.31
N TYR A 120 10.56 -11.29 7.77
CA TYR A 120 9.42 -10.82 8.55
C TYR A 120 8.27 -11.82 8.51
N ASN A 121 7.61 -11.97 9.65
CA ASN A 121 6.31 -12.62 9.74
C ASN A 121 5.18 -11.62 9.52
N GLN A 122 3.94 -12.09 9.40
CA GLN A 122 2.81 -11.20 9.58
C GLN A 122 2.84 -10.58 10.97
N PRO A 123 2.64 -9.26 11.10
CA PRO A 123 2.55 -8.64 12.41
C PRO A 123 1.34 -9.17 13.17
N LEU A 124 1.51 -9.47 14.46
CA LEU A 124 0.45 -9.92 15.36
C LEU A 124 -0.21 -8.76 16.09
N THR A 125 0.48 -7.63 16.19
CA THR A 125 -0.04 -6.41 16.81
C THR A 125 0.16 -5.20 15.90
N TYR A 126 -0.57 -4.12 16.20
CA TYR A 126 -0.41 -2.86 15.49
C TYR A 126 0.99 -2.26 15.69
N GLY A 127 1.58 -2.43 16.87
CA GLY A 127 2.95 -2.00 17.17
C GLY A 127 4.00 -2.76 16.36
N GLU A 128 3.83 -4.07 16.16
CA GLU A 128 4.71 -4.84 15.28
C GLU A 128 4.58 -4.36 13.82
N ARG A 129 3.37 -4.02 13.35
CA ARG A 129 3.17 -3.43 12.01
C ARG A 129 3.91 -2.11 11.87
N LYS A 130 3.83 -1.24 12.87
CA LYS A 130 4.59 0.02 12.91
C LYS A 130 6.10 -0.22 12.91
N SER A 131 6.57 -1.24 13.62
CA SER A 131 7.99 -1.59 13.66
C SER A 131 8.53 -2.01 12.29
N ILE A 132 7.80 -2.86 11.56
CA ILE A 132 8.17 -3.26 10.19
C ILE A 132 8.19 -2.03 9.27
N LEU A 133 7.22 -1.13 9.40
CA LEU A 133 7.21 0.11 8.64
C LEU A 133 8.38 1.03 8.99
N GLN A 134 8.76 1.11 10.26
CA GLN A 134 9.96 1.85 10.67
C GLN A 134 11.22 1.28 10.02
N ASP A 135 11.33 -0.04 9.92
CA ASP A 135 12.43 -0.69 9.23
C ASP A 135 12.44 -0.36 7.72
N LEU A 136 11.26 -0.28 7.09
CA LEU A 136 11.16 0.19 5.71
C LEU A 136 11.71 1.61 5.54
N TYR A 137 11.37 2.54 6.44
CA TYR A 137 11.90 3.91 6.42
C TYR A 137 13.42 3.95 6.66
N ASN A 138 13.93 3.08 7.51
CA ASN A 138 15.36 3.00 7.81
C ASN A 138 16.17 2.37 6.67
N GLY A 139 15.51 1.88 5.62
CA GLY A 139 16.18 1.26 4.48
C GLY A 139 16.77 -0.11 4.80
N VAL A 140 16.10 -0.89 5.66
CA VAL A 140 16.53 -2.25 5.96
C VAL A 140 16.48 -3.13 4.73
N ASN A 141 17.54 -3.87 4.58
CA ASN A 141 18.04 -4.53 3.41
C ASN A 141 17.40 -5.89 3.21
N GLY A 142 16.77 -6.06 2.10
CA GLY A 142 16.41 -7.39 1.65
C GLY A 142 16.66 -7.49 0.16
N PRO A 143 17.12 -8.63 -0.32
CA PRO A 143 17.34 -8.77 -1.73
C PRO A 143 16.00 -8.86 -2.46
N PRO A 144 15.75 -8.01 -3.44
CA PRO A 144 15.20 -8.49 -4.66
C PRO A 144 16.38 -9.04 -5.44
N SER A 145 16.37 -10.31 -5.82
CA SER A 145 17.28 -10.87 -6.84
C SER A 145 18.71 -10.31 -6.86
N GLY A 146 19.34 -10.10 -5.71
CA GLY A 146 20.76 -9.79 -5.60
C GLY A 146 21.18 -8.31 -5.66
N SER A 147 20.28 -7.37 -5.78
CA SER A 147 20.59 -5.94 -5.75
C SER A 147 20.01 -5.28 -4.52
N TYR A 148 20.90 -4.72 -3.72
CA TYR A 148 20.61 -3.89 -2.57
C TYR A 148 20.28 -2.47 -3.02
N ILE A 149 19.04 -2.07 -2.96
CA ILE A 149 18.64 -0.68 -3.16
C ILE A 149 18.04 -0.18 -1.85
N PRO A 150 18.68 0.79 -1.16
CA PRO A 150 18.01 1.45 -0.04
C PRO A 150 16.73 2.10 -0.57
N VAL A 151 15.60 1.74 0.02
CA VAL A 151 14.34 2.39 -0.32
C VAL A 151 14.31 3.72 0.40
N THR A 152 14.43 4.81 -0.35
CA THR A 152 14.11 6.14 0.16
C THR A 152 12.63 6.39 -0.09
N VAL A 153 11.86 6.54 0.97
CA VAL A 153 10.43 6.83 0.87
C VAL A 153 10.21 8.31 1.12
N ASN A 154 9.78 9.04 0.09
CA ASN A 154 9.54 10.49 0.15
C ASN A 154 8.04 10.83 0.14
N VAL A 155 7.18 9.83 0.05
CA VAL A 155 5.74 10.00 0.15
C VAL A 155 5.25 9.55 1.53
N PRO A 156 4.15 10.10 2.05
CA PRO A 156 3.56 9.62 3.30
C PRO A 156 3.16 8.14 3.20
N ILE A 157 3.30 7.42 4.30
CA ILE A 157 2.81 6.05 4.42
C ILE A 157 1.82 6.00 5.59
N TYR A 158 0.58 5.69 5.28
CA TYR A 158 -0.48 5.50 6.27
C TYR A 158 -0.71 4.02 6.54
N ILE A 159 -1.05 3.69 7.76
CA ILE A 159 -1.13 2.31 8.23
C ILE A 159 -2.59 1.87 8.30
N ASP A 160 -2.89 0.74 7.68
CA ASP A 160 -4.21 0.11 7.80
C ASP A 160 -4.50 -0.33 9.23
N GLY A 161 -5.75 -0.29 9.62
CA GLY A 161 -6.20 -0.68 10.94
C GLY A 161 -5.88 -2.14 11.29
N PRO A 162 -5.94 -2.50 12.58
CA PRO A 162 -5.65 -3.88 13.01
C PRO A 162 -6.46 -4.95 12.28
N CYS A 163 -7.69 -4.64 11.92
CA CYS A 163 -8.56 -5.59 11.21
C CYS A 163 -8.46 -5.50 9.67
N ASN A 164 -7.45 -4.82 9.14
CA ASN A 164 -7.15 -4.79 7.70
C ASN A 164 -8.34 -4.33 6.84
N GLU A 165 -9.12 -3.38 7.32
CA GLU A 165 -10.38 -2.95 6.69
C GLU A 165 -10.12 -2.27 5.34
N TRP A 166 -9.07 -1.46 5.26
CA TRP A 166 -8.68 -0.84 4.00
C TRP A 166 -8.22 -1.91 3.01
N TRP A 167 -7.35 -2.83 3.43
CA TRP A 167 -6.84 -3.91 2.59
C TRP A 167 -7.95 -4.86 2.11
N GLN A 168 -8.94 -5.13 2.96
CA GLN A 168 -10.09 -5.96 2.57
C GLN A 168 -10.93 -5.30 1.48
N TYR A 169 -11.00 -3.98 1.47
CA TYR A 169 -11.76 -3.23 0.48
C TYR A 169 -10.94 -2.96 -0.79
N TYR A 170 -9.73 -2.40 -0.64
CA TYR A 170 -8.92 -1.92 -1.76
C TYR A 170 -7.96 -2.97 -2.32
N ASN A 171 -7.59 -3.97 -1.55
CA ASN A 171 -6.57 -4.95 -1.89
C ASN A 171 -5.13 -4.39 -1.98
N GLY A 172 -4.16 -5.29 -2.10
CA GLY A 172 -2.73 -5.02 -2.22
C GLY A 172 -2.01 -6.22 -2.77
N PRO A 173 -0.71 -6.31 -2.81
CA PRO A 173 0.29 -5.48 -2.13
C PRO A 173 0.89 -4.36 -2.97
N ASN A 174 0.55 -4.20 -4.23
CA ASN A 174 1.15 -3.21 -5.12
C ASN A 174 0.11 -2.57 -6.05
N ASN A 175 -1.16 -2.68 -5.68
CA ASN A 175 -2.24 -2.08 -6.45
C ASN A 175 -2.17 -0.56 -6.36
N ALA A 176 -2.35 0.11 -7.49
CA ALA A 176 -2.42 1.56 -7.59
C ALA A 176 -3.81 2.01 -7.98
N TYR A 177 -4.28 3.05 -7.31
CA TYR A 177 -5.61 3.63 -7.49
C TYR A 177 -5.45 5.13 -7.76
N LEU A 178 -5.91 5.57 -8.91
CA LEU A 178 -5.94 6.98 -9.26
C LEU A 178 -7.39 7.47 -9.22
N ILE A 179 -7.68 8.35 -8.25
CA ILE A 179 -9.02 8.82 -7.90
C ILE A 179 -9.14 10.28 -8.30
N ASP A 180 -10.22 10.63 -8.99
CA ASP A 180 -10.48 12.02 -9.36
C ASP A 180 -11.03 12.85 -8.19
N THR A 181 -11.19 14.15 -8.39
CA THR A 181 -11.67 15.08 -7.37
C THR A 181 -13.14 14.85 -6.94
N ASN A 182 -13.89 14.03 -7.67
CA ASN A 182 -15.24 13.63 -7.30
C ASN A 182 -15.29 12.29 -6.53
N GLY A 183 -14.12 11.70 -6.26
CA GLY A 183 -14.02 10.41 -5.59
C GLY A 183 -14.24 9.20 -6.50
N ILE A 184 -14.18 9.40 -7.81
CA ILE A 184 -14.34 8.32 -8.79
C ILE A 184 -12.98 7.71 -9.13
N LEU A 185 -12.89 6.40 -9.10
CA LEU A 185 -11.73 5.68 -9.60
C LEU A 185 -11.65 5.82 -11.11
N PHE A 186 -10.68 6.54 -11.64
CA PHE A 186 -10.54 6.72 -13.07
C PHE A 186 -9.39 5.92 -13.69
N ALA A 187 -8.46 5.44 -12.88
CA ALA A 187 -7.46 4.48 -13.33
C ALA A 187 -7.09 3.51 -12.18
N TYR A 188 -6.88 2.27 -12.53
CA TYR A 188 -6.48 1.20 -11.64
C TYR A 188 -5.41 0.35 -12.30
N HIS A 189 -4.41 -0.02 -11.52
CA HIS A 189 -3.42 -0.99 -11.95
C HIS A 189 -3.05 -1.93 -10.80
N SER A 190 -3.00 -3.24 -11.08
CA SER A 190 -2.63 -4.24 -10.08
C SER A 190 -1.14 -4.18 -9.68
N TRP A 191 -0.33 -3.43 -10.44
CA TRP A 191 1.10 -3.29 -10.20
C TRP A 191 1.52 -1.87 -10.55
N PHE A 192 1.76 -1.05 -9.54
CA PHE A 192 2.24 0.30 -9.77
C PHE A 192 3.60 0.27 -10.47
N ASN A 193 3.72 1.00 -11.57
CA ASN A 193 4.96 1.16 -12.31
C ASN A 193 4.92 2.47 -13.08
N ASN A 194 5.99 3.26 -13.02
CA ASN A 194 6.15 4.50 -13.80
C ASN A 194 6.94 4.27 -15.11
N ALA A 195 7.50 3.08 -15.32
CA ALA A 195 8.24 2.80 -16.52
C ALA A 195 7.33 2.69 -17.74
N ASN A 196 7.69 3.35 -18.84
CA ASN A 196 7.13 3.04 -20.15
C ASN A 196 7.58 1.61 -20.50
N PRO A 197 6.66 0.67 -20.65
CA PRO A 197 7.07 -0.69 -20.94
C PRO A 197 7.67 -0.75 -22.36
N PRO A 198 8.90 -1.18 -22.51
CA PRO A 198 9.42 -1.45 -23.85
C PRO A 198 8.74 -2.66 -24.51
N ASN A 199 8.00 -3.47 -23.76
CA ASN A 199 7.35 -4.68 -24.26
C ASN A 199 6.04 -5.00 -23.51
N SER A 200 4.93 -4.77 -24.13
CA SER A 200 3.69 -5.55 -24.17
C SER A 200 2.83 -5.75 -22.89
N GLN A 201 2.99 -5.01 -21.82
CA GLN A 201 1.97 -4.97 -20.78
C GLN A 201 1.58 -3.51 -20.49
N PRO A 202 0.29 -3.17 -20.47
CA PRO A 202 -0.16 -1.85 -20.04
C PRO A 202 0.04 -1.74 -18.53
N THR A 203 1.26 -1.43 -18.13
CA THR A 203 1.64 -1.35 -16.73
C THR A 203 1.75 0.09 -16.24
N ASN A 204 1.54 1.04 -17.13
CA ASN A 204 1.60 2.45 -16.79
C ASN A 204 0.21 2.97 -16.44
N ILE A 205 0.04 3.43 -15.23
CA ILE A 205 -1.22 4.04 -14.75
C ILE A 205 -1.59 5.33 -15.53
N TRP A 206 -0.67 5.82 -16.34
CA TRP A 206 -0.80 7.06 -17.11
C TRP A 206 -1.19 6.85 -18.59
N CYS A 207 -1.31 5.62 -19.05
CA CYS A 207 -1.69 5.32 -20.45
C CYS A 207 -3.20 5.20 -20.63
#